data_b437742a9098d1b6abcecf5047aa6cca
#
_entry.id   b437742a9098d1b6abcecf5047aa6cca
#
_cell.length_a   1.000
_cell.length_b   1.000
_cell.length_c   1.000
_cell.angle_alpha   90.00
_cell.angle_beta   90.00
_cell.angle_gamma   90.00
#
_symmetry.space_group_name_H-M   'P 1'
#
loop_
_entity.id
_entity.type
_entity.pdbx_description
1 polymer ?
#
loop_
_entity_poly.entity_id
_entity_poly.type
_entity_poly.pdbx_seq_one_letter_code
_entity_poly.pdbx_strand_id
1 'polypeptide(L)'
;MKLVTRSEWAAKPARKTRPLRSPKGVAIHWVGVSVVGDPIKTTKGIQNYHQGNKGWWDIAYNELVGDGVRLEGRGWRNRSGANGSGATNRSHAAICVLLGPNQEVTDGHIDAVRDSIATMRRVHKNAIQIVCHRDLKRTTSCPGPDLAQLVRSGAFEPGQPPPGQIPSPHPSSGYPLPTRTLRRGDRGDEVARVQFQLLARGINVAVDGIYGPRTASAVTLYQRRTGLVPDGITGPITLSSLIGAAL
;
A
#
# COMPACT_ATOMS: atom_id res chain seq x y z
N MET A 1 -10.38 8.20 -9.34
CA MET A 1 -10.14 9.18 -8.25
C MET A 1 -9.58 10.49 -8.79
N LYS A 2 -9.86 11.65 -8.13
CA LYS A 2 -9.39 12.97 -8.62
C LYS A 2 -7.86 13.06 -8.53
N LEU A 3 -7.22 13.52 -9.62
CA LEU A 3 -5.82 13.94 -9.63
C LEU A 3 -5.76 15.47 -9.55
N VAL A 4 -5.09 15.99 -8.53
CA VAL A 4 -4.77 17.41 -8.40
C VAL A 4 -3.46 17.65 -9.16
N THR A 5 -3.54 18.37 -10.26
CA THR A 5 -2.39 18.63 -11.14
C THR A 5 -1.41 19.61 -10.52
N ARG A 6 -0.18 19.68 -11.06
CA ARG A 6 0.85 20.62 -10.60
C ARG A 6 0.37 22.07 -10.62
N SER A 7 -0.42 22.46 -11.62
CA SER A 7 -0.99 23.81 -11.70
C SER A 7 -2.03 24.07 -10.60
N GLU A 8 -2.91 23.08 -10.32
CA GLU A 8 -3.94 23.23 -9.28
C GLU A 8 -3.36 23.35 -7.87
N TRP A 9 -2.26 22.65 -7.57
CA TRP A 9 -1.61 22.82 -6.27
C TRP A 9 -0.47 23.86 -6.28
N ALA A 10 -0.34 24.65 -7.36
CA ALA A 10 0.64 25.72 -7.54
C ALA A 10 2.10 25.26 -7.29
N ALA A 11 2.48 24.16 -7.95
CA ALA A 11 3.83 23.62 -7.89
C ALA A 11 4.86 24.60 -8.45
N LYS A 12 6.03 24.66 -7.80
CA LYS A 12 7.19 25.34 -8.38
C LYS A 12 7.67 24.60 -9.63
N PRO A 13 8.22 25.30 -10.63
CA PRO A 13 8.82 24.66 -11.79
C PRO A 13 9.95 23.69 -11.38
N ALA A 14 10.05 22.57 -12.09
CA ALA A 14 11.20 21.69 -11.97
C ALA A 14 12.45 22.38 -12.55
N ARG A 15 13.56 22.41 -11.81
CA ARG A 15 14.85 22.97 -12.29
C ARG A 15 15.45 22.13 -13.42
N LYS A 16 15.18 20.81 -13.41
CA LYS A 16 15.63 19.84 -14.42
C LYS A 16 14.76 18.62 -14.38
N THR A 17 14.58 17.97 -15.52
CA THR A 17 13.91 16.67 -15.66
C THR A 17 14.82 15.67 -16.34
N ARG A 18 14.57 14.39 -16.14
CA ARG A 18 15.16 13.28 -16.88
C ARG A 18 14.09 12.25 -17.22
N PRO A 19 14.04 11.72 -18.44
CA PRO A 19 12.99 10.78 -18.82
C PRO A 19 13.10 9.45 -18.08
N LEU A 20 11.96 8.92 -17.66
CA LEU A 20 11.79 7.55 -17.19
C LEU A 20 11.34 6.70 -18.40
N ARG A 21 12.20 5.83 -18.89
CA ARG A 21 11.96 5.13 -20.17
C ARG A 21 11.32 3.75 -20.00
N SER A 22 11.94 2.86 -19.23
CA SER A 22 11.50 1.47 -19.10
C SER A 22 11.59 1.03 -17.64
N PRO A 23 10.72 1.59 -16.76
CA PRO A 23 10.73 1.17 -15.37
C PRO A 23 10.22 -0.27 -15.24
N LYS A 24 10.76 -1.00 -14.26
CA LYS A 24 10.28 -2.33 -13.87
C LYS A 24 8.98 -2.24 -13.06
N GLY A 25 8.74 -1.10 -12.40
CA GLY A 25 7.60 -0.90 -11.53
C GLY A 25 7.66 0.40 -10.75
N VAL A 26 7.06 0.38 -9.58
CA VAL A 26 6.93 1.53 -8.68
C VAL A 26 7.39 1.16 -7.27
N ALA A 27 8.06 2.08 -6.60
CA ALA A 27 8.37 2.00 -5.18
C ALA A 27 7.38 2.81 -4.36
N ILE A 28 6.88 2.22 -3.29
CA ILE A 28 6.00 2.88 -2.33
C ILE A 28 6.86 3.51 -1.24
N HIS A 29 6.55 4.77 -0.97
CA HIS A 29 7.17 5.61 0.06
C HIS A 29 6.11 6.16 1.02
N TRP A 30 6.56 6.68 2.12
CA TRP A 30 5.78 7.53 3.02
C TRP A 30 6.56 8.82 3.35
N VAL A 31 5.88 9.78 3.96
CA VAL A 31 6.53 11.03 4.41
C VAL A 31 7.48 10.75 5.57
N GLY A 32 7.13 9.82 6.45
CA GLY A 32 7.97 9.39 7.58
C GLY A 32 7.91 10.29 8.81
N VAL A 33 7.08 11.33 8.76
CA VAL A 33 6.69 12.19 9.89
C VAL A 33 5.17 12.32 9.88
N SER A 34 4.57 12.61 11.03
CA SER A 34 3.13 12.78 11.11
C SER A 34 2.65 13.88 10.17
N VAL A 35 1.66 13.54 9.37
CA VAL A 35 1.02 14.44 8.40
C VAL A 35 -0.34 14.84 8.97
N VAL A 36 -0.58 16.13 9.12
CA VAL A 36 -1.85 16.66 9.63
C VAL A 36 -2.37 17.72 8.67
N GLY A 37 -3.66 17.63 8.34
CA GLY A 37 -4.37 18.64 7.57
C GLY A 37 -4.29 18.45 6.05
N ASP A 38 -4.22 19.55 5.33
CA ASP A 38 -4.40 19.60 3.89
C ASP A 38 -3.26 18.91 3.10
N PRO A 39 -3.57 17.89 2.27
CA PRO A 39 -2.60 17.21 1.41
C PRO A 39 -1.85 18.15 0.45
N ILE A 40 -2.49 19.21 -0.04
CA ILE A 40 -1.88 20.21 -0.92
C ILE A 40 -0.81 20.98 -0.16
N LYS A 41 -1.12 21.45 1.06
CA LYS A 41 -0.16 22.16 1.91
C LYS A 41 1.04 21.28 2.24
N THR A 42 0.80 20.02 2.57
CA THR A 42 1.85 19.01 2.83
C THR A 42 2.74 18.83 1.60
N THR A 43 2.15 18.66 0.42
CA THR A 43 2.89 18.45 -0.85
C THR A 43 3.75 19.67 -1.18
N LYS A 44 3.24 20.89 -1.01
CA LYS A 44 4.04 22.15 -1.13
C LYS A 44 5.21 22.16 -0.17
N GLY A 45 5.00 21.79 1.08
CA GLY A 45 6.04 21.68 2.10
C GLY A 45 7.16 20.72 1.70
N ILE A 46 6.78 19.53 1.19
CA ILE A 46 7.73 18.54 0.69
C ILE A 46 8.52 19.08 -0.51
N GLN A 47 7.88 19.73 -1.47
CA GLN A 47 8.59 20.34 -2.60
C GLN A 47 9.55 21.44 -2.15
N ASN A 48 9.12 22.30 -1.25
CA ASN A 48 9.97 23.36 -0.69
C ASN A 48 11.21 22.81 0.00
N TYR A 49 11.03 21.76 0.80
CA TYR A 49 12.15 21.06 1.45
C TYR A 49 13.11 20.44 0.41
N HIS A 50 12.57 19.75 -0.59
CA HIS A 50 13.39 19.10 -1.62
C HIS A 50 14.15 20.10 -2.48
N GLN A 51 13.52 21.16 -2.94
CA GLN A 51 14.18 22.16 -3.78
C GLN A 51 15.02 23.17 -2.98
N GLY A 52 14.55 23.57 -1.80
CA GLY A 52 15.21 24.54 -0.95
C GLY A 52 16.34 23.92 -0.14
N ASN A 53 16.01 23.03 0.81
CA ASN A 53 16.97 22.51 1.77
C ASN A 53 17.88 21.44 1.18
N LYS A 54 17.37 20.54 0.30
CA LYS A 54 18.16 19.49 -0.33
C LYS A 54 18.82 19.89 -1.64
N GLY A 55 18.45 21.05 -2.22
CA GLY A 55 18.95 21.49 -3.50
C GLY A 55 18.56 20.59 -4.69
N TRP A 56 17.52 19.75 -4.52
CA TRP A 56 17.09 18.85 -5.57
C TRP A 56 16.36 19.59 -6.70
N TRP A 57 16.25 18.95 -7.85
CA TRP A 57 15.69 19.59 -9.03
C TRP A 57 14.18 19.81 -8.93
N ASP A 58 13.49 18.98 -8.15
CA ASP A 58 12.04 19.02 -7.93
C ASP A 58 11.66 18.15 -6.74
N ILE A 59 10.36 18.14 -6.40
CA ILE A 59 9.80 17.12 -5.52
C ILE A 59 10.28 15.72 -5.96
N ALA A 60 10.60 14.82 -5.03
CA ALA A 60 11.29 13.57 -5.38
C ALA A 60 10.39 12.52 -6.04
N TYR A 61 9.09 12.62 -5.83
CA TYR A 61 8.12 11.59 -6.19
C TYR A 61 7.45 11.85 -7.55
N ASN A 62 7.02 10.79 -8.23
CA ASN A 62 6.22 10.90 -9.44
C ASN A 62 4.80 11.33 -9.13
N GLU A 63 4.22 10.79 -8.07
CA GLU A 63 2.91 11.17 -7.55
C GLU A 63 2.90 11.04 -6.02
N LEU A 64 2.07 11.84 -5.36
CA LEU A 64 1.81 11.75 -3.93
C LEU A 64 0.33 11.41 -3.74
N VAL A 65 0.01 10.68 -2.68
CA VAL A 65 -1.35 10.27 -2.39
C VAL A 65 -1.71 10.54 -0.94
N GLY A 66 -2.87 11.11 -0.74
CA GLY A 66 -3.53 11.24 0.56
C GLY A 66 -4.79 10.38 0.61
N ASP A 67 -5.59 10.55 1.66
CA ASP A 67 -6.88 9.89 1.78
C ASP A 67 -7.84 10.39 0.69
N GLY A 68 -8.15 9.54 -0.26
CA GLY A 68 -9.06 9.86 -1.38
C GLY A 68 -8.53 10.88 -2.39
N VAL A 69 -7.26 11.28 -2.36
CA VAL A 69 -6.70 12.28 -3.27
C VAL A 69 -5.35 11.86 -3.84
N ARG A 70 -5.10 12.25 -5.08
CA ARG A 70 -3.84 12.07 -5.79
C ARG A 70 -3.29 13.44 -6.17
N LEU A 71 -1.98 13.65 -6.02
CA LEU A 71 -1.30 14.91 -6.35
C LEU A 71 -0.14 14.63 -7.29
N GLU A 72 -0.14 15.32 -8.43
CA GLU A 72 0.90 15.18 -9.43
C GLU A 72 2.25 15.70 -8.91
N GLY A 73 3.25 14.83 -8.87
CA GLY A 73 4.63 15.19 -8.58
C GLY A 73 5.42 15.44 -9.87
N ARG A 74 6.45 14.63 -10.15
CA ARG A 74 7.21 14.69 -11.42
C ARG A 74 6.46 14.14 -12.63
N GLY A 75 5.31 13.48 -12.41
CA GLY A 75 4.59 12.74 -13.43
C GLY A 75 5.32 11.45 -13.88
N TRP A 76 4.60 10.60 -14.58
CA TRP A 76 5.06 9.24 -14.89
C TRP A 76 6.12 9.15 -16.00
N ARG A 77 6.31 10.19 -16.80
CA ARG A 77 7.33 10.24 -17.84
C ARG A 77 8.71 10.66 -17.36
N ASN A 78 8.82 11.13 -16.11
CA ASN A 78 10.07 11.63 -15.52
C ASN A 78 10.59 10.69 -14.42
N ARG A 79 11.92 10.62 -14.28
CA ARG A 79 12.54 9.86 -13.20
C ARG A 79 12.23 10.48 -11.84
N SER A 80 11.94 9.61 -10.88
CA SER A 80 11.90 9.99 -9.47
C SER A 80 13.28 10.43 -8.95
N GLY A 81 13.31 11.02 -7.77
CA GLY A 81 14.53 11.29 -7.01
C GLY A 81 14.52 10.56 -5.66
N ALA A 82 13.55 9.67 -5.42
CA ALA A 82 13.24 9.13 -4.11
C ALA A 82 13.89 7.77 -3.80
N ASN A 83 14.27 7.00 -4.81
CA ASN A 83 14.63 5.58 -4.66
C ASN A 83 16.10 5.32 -4.26
N GLY A 84 16.81 6.35 -3.78
CA GLY A 84 18.12 6.24 -3.14
C GLY A 84 19.32 6.24 -4.06
N SER A 85 19.21 5.92 -5.36
CA SER A 85 20.32 5.96 -6.32
C SER A 85 19.85 6.28 -7.73
N GLY A 86 20.79 6.68 -8.61
CA GLY A 86 20.49 6.89 -10.03
C GLY A 86 19.99 5.63 -10.73
N ALA A 87 20.47 4.45 -10.33
CA ALA A 87 20.05 3.16 -10.88
C ALA A 87 18.60 2.82 -10.48
N THR A 88 18.28 2.92 -9.20
CA THR A 88 16.94 2.64 -8.68
C THR A 88 15.90 3.66 -9.15
N ASN A 89 16.29 4.92 -9.33
CA ASN A 89 15.43 5.97 -9.93
C ASN A 89 15.18 5.77 -11.43
N ARG A 90 16.03 4.98 -12.13
CA ARG A 90 15.76 4.57 -13.52
C ARG A 90 14.85 3.36 -13.60
N SER A 91 14.98 2.45 -12.65
CA SER A 91 14.25 1.17 -12.66
C SER A 91 12.87 1.23 -12.04
N HIS A 92 12.57 2.22 -11.18
CA HIS A 92 11.28 2.35 -10.52
C HIS A 92 10.81 3.80 -10.47
N ALA A 93 9.53 4.01 -10.74
CA ALA A 93 8.82 5.21 -10.34
C ALA A 93 8.67 5.26 -8.81
N ALA A 94 8.14 6.35 -8.27
CA ALA A 94 7.94 6.52 -6.83
C ALA A 94 6.57 7.14 -6.51
N ILE A 95 5.80 6.49 -5.66
CA ILE A 95 4.58 7.03 -5.04
C ILE A 95 4.88 7.31 -3.57
N CYS A 96 4.54 8.49 -3.09
CA CYS A 96 4.63 8.83 -1.68
C CYS A 96 3.24 8.89 -1.04
N VAL A 97 2.98 8.03 -0.09
CA VAL A 97 1.77 8.12 0.73
C VAL A 97 1.97 9.19 1.79
N LEU A 98 1.03 10.13 1.88
CA LEU A 98 1.07 11.26 2.83
C LEU A 98 0.68 10.79 4.24
N LEU A 99 1.50 9.90 4.77
CA LEU A 99 1.38 9.32 6.10
C LEU A 99 2.73 9.30 6.81
N GLY A 100 2.67 9.30 8.14
CA GLY A 100 3.81 9.11 9.02
C GLY A 100 3.58 7.97 10.02
N PRO A 101 4.48 7.82 11.00
CA PRO A 101 4.33 6.84 12.06
C PRO A 101 3.02 7.02 12.83
N ASN A 102 2.39 5.91 13.21
CA ASN A 102 1.16 5.88 14.02
C ASN A 102 -0.08 6.52 13.34
N GLN A 103 -0.06 6.69 12.02
CA GLN A 103 -1.22 7.12 11.26
C GLN A 103 -1.83 5.94 10.53
N GLU A 104 -3.16 5.86 10.57
CA GLU A 104 -3.90 4.77 9.94
C GLU A 104 -3.87 4.87 8.41
N VAL A 105 -3.68 3.73 7.75
CA VAL A 105 -3.84 3.62 6.29
C VAL A 105 -5.30 3.33 6.00
N THR A 106 -6.02 4.33 5.53
CA THR A 106 -7.45 4.21 5.16
C THR A 106 -7.63 3.55 3.79
N ASP A 107 -8.87 3.14 3.50
CA ASP A 107 -9.24 2.65 2.17
C ASP A 107 -9.01 3.71 1.09
N GLY A 108 -9.23 5.00 1.42
CA GLY A 108 -8.95 6.11 0.51
C GLY A 108 -7.48 6.21 0.12
N HIS A 109 -6.54 5.91 1.02
CA HIS A 109 -5.12 5.82 0.70
C HIS A 109 -4.82 4.63 -0.22
N ILE A 110 -5.43 3.47 0.05
CA ILE A 110 -5.22 2.26 -0.76
C ILE A 110 -5.72 2.47 -2.18
N ASP A 111 -6.92 3.01 -2.33
CA ASP A 111 -7.51 3.29 -3.63
C ASP A 111 -6.74 4.37 -4.40
N ALA A 112 -6.22 5.38 -3.71
CA ALA A 112 -5.37 6.39 -4.34
C ALA A 112 -4.06 5.78 -4.87
N VAL A 113 -3.42 4.87 -4.13
CA VAL A 113 -2.23 4.15 -4.60
C VAL A 113 -2.56 3.26 -5.79
N ARG A 114 -3.67 2.51 -5.77
CA ARG A 114 -4.13 1.66 -6.89
C ARG A 114 -4.36 2.46 -8.16
N ASP A 115 -5.08 3.57 -8.06
CA ASP A 115 -5.34 4.46 -9.20
C ASP A 115 -4.05 5.07 -9.76
N SER A 116 -3.10 5.41 -8.89
CA SER A 116 -1.77 5.88 -9.28
C SER A 116 -1.01 4.82 -10.05
N ILE A 117 -0.99 3.58 -9.56
CA ILE A 117 -0.34 2.45 -10.23
C ILE A 117 -1.02 2.13 -11.56
N ALA A 118 -2.35 2.12 -11.61
CA ALA A 118 -3.10 1.92 -12.86
C ALA A 118 -2.75 3.00 -13.88
N THR A 119 -2.62 4.26 -13.45
CA THR A 119 -2.23 5.37 -14.32
C THR A 119 -0.77 5.22 -14.81
N MET A 120 0.14 4.84 -13.94
CA MET A 120 1.53 4.57 -14.27
C MET A 120 1.64 3.44 -15.31
N ARG A 121 0.89 2.34 -15.14
CA ARG A 121 0.89 1.20 -16.08
C ARG A 121 0.28 1.53 -17.44
N ARG A 122 -0.62 2.53 -17.56
CA ARG A 122 -1.05 3.05 -18.87
C ARG A 122 0.08 3.72 -19.66
N VAL A 123 1.01 4.36 -18.95
CA VAL A 123 2.20 5.00 -19.54
C VAL A 123 3.33 4.00 -19.76
N HIS A 124 3.51 3.05 -18.86
CA HIS A 124 4.59 2.06 -18.82
C HIS A 124 4.02 0.65 -18.64
N LYS A 125 3.53 0.06 -19.74
CA LYS A 125 2.78 -1.21 -19.72
C LYS A 125 3.51 -2.39 -19.04
N ASN A 126 4.86 -2.40 -19.11
CA ASN A 126 5.69 -3.47 -18.52
C ASN A 126 6.14 -3.19 -17.08
N ALA A 127 5.69 -2.09 -16.47
CA ALA A 127 6.04 -1.71 -15.11
C ALA A 127 5.13 -2.40 -14.09
N ILE A 128 5.32 -3.71 -13.90
CA ILE A 128 4.42 -4.55 -13.10
C ILE A 128 4.81 -4.66 -11.62
N GLN A 129 6.06 -4.39 -11.26
CA GLN A 129 6.54 -4.55 -9.88
C GLN A 129 5.98 -3.44 -8.97
N ILE A 130 5.55 -3.84 -7.78
CA ILE A 130 5.21 -2.94 -6.67
C ILE A 130 6.12 -3.34 -5.51
N VAL A 131 7.01 -2.44 -5.11
CA VAL A 131 8.04 -2.71 -4.10
C VAL A 131 8.04 -1.63 -3.02
N CYS A 132 8.63 -1.92 -1.87
CA CYS A 132 8.92 -0.90 -0.86
C CYS A 132 10.22 -0.16 -1.20
N HIS A 133 10.35 1.11 -0.76
CA HIS A 133 11.63 1.81 -0.86
C HIS A 133 12.77 1.02 -0.20
N ARG A 134 12.52 0.37 0.95
CA ARG A 134 13.53 -0.47 1.64
C ARG A 134 14.02 -1.66 0.81
N ASP A 135 13.25 -2.13 -0.15
CA ASP A 135 13.66 -3.23 -1.03
C ASP A 135 14.69 -2.77 -2.08
N LEU A 136 14.68 -1.47 -2.41
CA LEU A 136 15.63 -0.83 -3.32
C LEU A 136 16.83 -0.24 -2.58
N LYS A 137 16.66 0.12 -1.30
CA LYS A 137 17.69 0.72 -0.44
C LYS A 137 17.57 0.19 0.99
N ARG A 138 18.40 -0.76 1.34
CA ARG A 138 18.35 -1.48 2.63
C ARG A 138 18.58 -0.61 3.88
N THR A 139 19.09 0.61 3.74
CA THR A 139 19.38 1.52 4.85
C THR A 139 18.19 2.39 5.27
N THR A 140 16.99 2.11 4.81
CA THR A 140 15.77 2.84 5.16
C THR A 140 14.67 1.90 5.64
N SER A 141 13.85 2.36 6.58
CA SER A 141 12.63 1.67 7.02
C SER A 141 11.39 2.01 6.18
N CYS A 142 11.53 2.95 5.22
CA CYS A 142 10.44 3.41 4.35
C CYS A 142 9.87 2.24 3.52
N PRO A 143 8.55 2.10 3.41
CA PRO A 143 7.47 3.04 3.75
C PRO A 143 6.84 2.80 5.14
N GLY A 144 7.53 2.24 6.09
CA GLY A 144 6.98 1.85 7.39
C GLY A 144 6.35 0.45 7.36
N PRO A 145 5.96 -0.10 8.53
CA PRO A 145 5.50 -1.49 8.61
C PRO A 145 4.18 -1.73 7.90
N ASP A 146 3.20 -0.84 8.05
CA ASP A 146 1.84 -1.05 7.55
C ASP A 146 1.76 -0.98 6.02
N LEU A 147 2.35 0.07 5.42
CA LEU A 147 2.43 0.16 3.96
C LEU A 147 3.30 -0.95 3.36
N ALA A 148 4.36 -1.36 4.04
CA ALA A 148 5.17 -2.49 3.59
C ALA A 148 4.41 -3.82 3.64
N GLN A 149 3.51 -3.99 4.59
CA GLN A 149 2.62 -5.15 4.64
C GLN A 149 1.62 -5.13 3.49
N LEU A 150 1.02 -3.97 3.19
CA LEU A 150 0.10 -3.80 2.05
C LEU A 150 0.80 -4.06 0.70
N VAL A 151 2.05 -3.65 0.54
CA VAL A 151 2.85 -4.03 -0.64
C VAL A 151 3.00 -5.55 -0.73
N ARG A 152 3.40 -6.20 0.36
CA ARG A 152 3.63 -7.66 0.38
C ARG A 152 2.37 -8.49 0.19
N SER A 153 1.21 -8.00 0.65
CA SER A 153 -0.08 -8.68 0.47
C SER A 153 -0.67 -8.49 -0.93
N GLY A 154 -0.08 -7.63 -1.78
CA GLY A 154 -0.63 -7.28 -3.07
C GLY A 154 -1.84 -6.32 -2.99
N ALA A 155 -2.08 -5.70 -1.82
CA ALA A 155 -3.22 -4.81 -1.62
C ALA A 155 -3.24 -3.61 -2.57
N PHE A 156 -2.10 -3.24 -3.13
CA PHE A 156 -1.98 -2.13 -4.07
C PHE A 156 -2.11 -2.53 -5.55
N GLU A 157 -2.37 -3.80 -5.87
CA GLU A 157 -2.63 -4.20 -7.26
C GLU A 157 -3.92 -3.54 -7.78
N PRO A 158 -3.87 -2.86 -8.94
CA PRO A 158 -5.07 -2.31 -9.57
C PRO A 158 -6.07 -3.39 -9.95
N GLY A 159 -7.37 -3.08 -9.83
CA GLY A 159 -8.44 -4.03 -10.16
C GLY A 159 -8.80 -5.00 -9.03
N GLN A 160 -8.10 -4.96 -7.91
CA GLN A 160 -8.57 -5.61 -6.70
C GLN A 160 -9.77 -4.83 -6.14
N PRO A 161 -10.80 -5.51 -5.61
CA PRO A 161 -11.89 -4.82 -4.94
C PRO A 161 -11.33 -3.98 -3.77
N PRO A 162 -11.98 -2.85 -3.42
CA PRO A 162 -11.63 -2.10 -2.22
C PRO A 162 -11.61 -3.03 -1.01
N PRO A 163 -10.71 -2.80 -0.03
CA PRO A 163 -10.83 -3.45 1.26
C PRO A 163 -12.25 -3.20 1.79
N GLY A 164 -13.02 -4.24 2.01
CA GLY A 164 -14.43 -4.14 2.44
C GLY A 164 -15.50 -4.26 1.35
N GLN A 165 -15.17 -4.12 0.06
CA GLN A 165 -16.10 -4.51 -1.01
C GLN A 165 -15.77 -5.92 -1.50
N ILE A 166 -16.48 -6.87 -0.95
CA ILE A 166 -16.49 -8.25 -1.44
C ILE A 166 -17.32 -8.27 -2.73
N PRO A 167 -16.84 -8.86 -3.83
CA PRO A 167 -17.75 -9.33 -4.87
C PRO A 167 -18.71 -10.31 -4.20
N SER A 168 -19.98 -9.93 -4.06
CA SER A 168 -21.02 -10.93 -3.69
C SER A 168 -21.18 -11.91 -4.84
N PRO A 169 -21.44 -13.16 -4.61
CA PRO A 169 -21.16 -13.94 -3.42
C PRO A 169 -20.18 -15.08 -3.72
N HIS A 170 -18.99 -15.08 -3.14
CA HIS A 170 -18.41 -16.38 -2.87
C HIS A 170 -19.31 -17.01 -1.80
N PRO A 171 -19.83 -18.22 -2.00
CA PRO A 171 -20.68 -18.85 -1.01
C PRO A 171 -19.86 -19.07 0.25
N SER A 172 -20.00 -18.15 1.21
CA SER A 172 -19.46 -18.34 2.57
C SER A 172 -19.98 -19.62 3.22
N SER A 173 -21.05 -20.18 2.63
CA SER A 173 -21.69 -21.43 3.00
C SER A 173 -20.93 -22.69 2.54
N GLY A 174 -19.85 -22.57 1.76
CA GLY A 174 -19.10 -23.72 1.23
C GLY A 174 -17.91 -24.18 2.09
N TYR A 175 -17.36 -23.29 2.95
CA TYR A 175 -16.21 -23.65 3.77
C TYR A 175 -16.63 -23.92 5.22
N PRO A 176 -16.24 -25.06 5.82
CA PRO A 176 -16.55 -25.38 7.21
C PRO A 176 -15.88 -24.38 8.16
N LEU A 177 -16.52 -24.15 9.31
CA LEU A 177 -15.89 -23.41 10.39
C LEU A 177 -14.71 -24.21 10.94
N PRO A 178 -13.58 -23.56 11.25
CA PRO A 178 -12.46 -24.23 11.88
C PRO A 178 -12.87 -24.85 13.23
N THR A 179 -12.55 -26.12 13.38
CA THR A 179 -12.78 -26.89 14.62
C THR A 179 -11.54 -26.95 15.51
N ARG A 180 -10.42 -26.43 15.01
CA ARG A 180 -9.11 -26.42 15.68
C ARG A 180 -8.39 -25.08 15.48
N THR A 181 -7.35 -24.85 16.26
CA THR A 181 -6.44 -23.72 16.04
C THR A 181 -5.70 -23.89 14.71
N LEU A 182 -5.73 -22.83 13.88
CA LEU A 182 -5.02 -22.80 12.61
C LEU A 182 -3.80 -21.88 12.68
N ARG A 183 -2.70 -22.33 12.08
CA ARG A 183 -1.41 -21.65 12.08
C ARG A 183 -0.63 -21.92 10.81
N ARG A 184 0.49 -21.25 10.66
CA ARG A 184 1.37 -21.42 9.50
C ARG A 184 1.73 -22.89 9.27
N GLY A 185 1.52 -23.37 8.04
CA GLY A 185 1.70 -24.75 7.60
C GLY A 185 0.39 -25.49 7.40
N ASP A 186 -0.71 -25.06 8.04
CA ASP A 186 -2.03 -25.69 7.85
C ASP A 186 -2.56 -25.47 6.43
N ARG A 187 -3.42 -26.42 6.00
CA ARG A 187 -4.06 -26.41 4.68
C ARG A 187 -5.49 -26.92 4.76
N GLY A 188 -6.31 -26.59 3.75
CA GLY A 188 -7.67 -27.08 3.56
C GLY A 188 -8.74 -26.01 3.72
N ASP A 189 -9.99 -26.46 3.70
CA ASP A 189 -11.16 -25.60 3.64
C ASP A 189 -11.34 -24.73 4.90
N GLU A 190 -10.92 -25.21 6.07
CA GLU A 190 -10.91 -24.42 7.31
C GLU A 190 -9.98 -23.19 7.18
N VAL A 191 -8.84 -23.32 6.50
CA VAL A 191 -7.93 -22.23 6.20
C VAL A 191 -8.57 -21.27 5.20
N ALA A 192 -9.18 -21.79 4.14
CA ALA A 192 -9.92 -20.99 3.17
C ALA A 192 -11.05 -20.20 3.85
N ARG A 193 -11.72 -20.78 4.85
CA ARG A 193 -12.74 -20.08 5.65
C ARG A 193 -12.14 -18.86 6.40
N VAL A 194 -11.00 -19.03 7.04
CA VAL A 194 -10.31 -17.93 7.74
C VAL A 194 -9.89 -16.84 6.75
N GLN A 195 -9.28 -17.23 5.63
CA GLN A 195 -8.88 -16.30 4.56
C GLN A 195 -10.08 -15.51 4.01
N PHE A 196 -11.20 -16.20 3.78
CA PHE A 196 -12.45 -15.58 3.37
C PHE A 196 -12.95 -14.55 4.41
N GLN A 197 -12.93 -14.89 5.69
CA GLN A 197 -13.37 -13.98 6.75
C GLN A 197 -12.43 -12.75 6.89
N LEU A 198 -11.14 -12.92 6.68
CA LEU A 198 -10.18 -11.82 6.64
C LEU A 198 -10.44 -10.90 5.45
N LEU A 199 -10.66 -11.49 4.26
CA LEU A 199 -11.01 -10.75 3.05
C LEU A 199 -12.32 -9.96 3.24
N ALA A 200 -13.34 -10.60 3.85
CA ALA A 200 -14.62 -9.98 4.18
C ALA A 200 -14.51 -8.78 5.13
N ARG A 201 -13.39 -8.65 5.85
CA ARG A 201 -13.08 -7.52 6.74
C ARG A 201 -12.03 -6.57 6.17
N GLY A 202 -11.87 -6.61 4.84
CA GLY A 202 -10.96 -5.72 4.13
C GLY A 202 -9.48 -6.04 4.34
N ILE A 203 -9.14 -7.24 4.78
CA ILE A 203 -7.76 -7.69 4.87
C ILE A 203 -7.45 -8.58 3.67
N ASN A 204 -6.71 -8.04 2.72
CA ASN A 204 -6.42 -8.71 1.46
C ASN A 204 -5.52 -9.93 1.67
N VAL A 205 -6.07 -11.11 1.39
CA VAL A 205 -5.40 -12.40 1.43
C VAL A 205 -6.03 -13.31 0.37
N ALA A 206 -5.21 -14.11 -0.33
CA ALA A 206 -5.74 -15.11 -1.25
C ALA A 206 -6.53 -16.17 -0.48
N VAL A 207 -7.69 -16.54 -0.99
CA VAL A 207 -8.50 -17.67 -0.47
C VAL A 207 -8.07 -18.93 -1.21
N ASP A 208 -6.89 -19.45 -0.85
CA ASP A 208 -6.22 -20.58 -1.49
C ASP A 208 -6.14 -21.84 -0.61
N GLY A 209 -6.67 -21.75 0.61
CA GLY A 209 -6.63 -22.85 1.58
C GLY A 209 -5.24 -23.15 2.13
N ILE A 210 -4.27 -22.24 1.98
CA ILE A 210 -2.91 -22.43 2.47
C ILE A 210 -2.59 -21.38 3.54
N TYR A 211 -2.40 -21.82 4.78
CA TYR A 211 -1.98 -20.93 5.87
C TYR A 211 -0.48 -20.63 5.74
N GLY A 212 -0.15 -19.84 4.73
CA GLY A 212 1.21 -19.40 4.47
C GLY A 212 1.61 -18.17 5.28
N PRO A 213 2.83 -17.62 5.03
CA PRO A 213 3.26 -16.37 5.66
C PRO A 213 2.30 -15.20 5.43
N ARG A 214 1.65 -15.13 4.26
CA ARG A 214 0.67 -14.09 3.92
C ARG A 214 -0.58 -14.18 4.79
N THR A 215 -1.11 -15.39 4.99
CA THR A 215 -2.26 -15.64 5.85
C THR A 215 -1.93 -15.30 7.30
N ALA A 216 -0.77 -15.74 7.81
CA ALA A 216 -0.33 -15.39 9.15
C ALA A 216 -0.21 -13.87 9.36
N SER A 217 0.37 -13.15 8.39
CA SER A 217 0.45 -11.68 8.43
C SER A 217 -0.92 -11.02 8.39
N ALA A 218 -1.86 -11.53 7.61
CA ALA A 218 -3.23 -11.03 7.54
C ALA A 218 -3.98 -11.24 8.88
N VAL A 219 -3.79 -12.39 9.52
CA VAL A 219 -4.34 -12.66 10.86
C VAL A 219 -3.73 -11.72 11.90
N THR A 220 -2.40 -11.53 11.88
CA THR A 220 -1.72 -10.57 12.77
C THR A 220 -2.27 -9.15 12.61
N LEU A 221 -2.53 -8.72 11.36
CA LEU A 221 -3.13 -7.41 11.10
C LEU A 221 -4.55 -7.33 11.68
N TYR A 222 -5.37 -8.35 11.45
CA TYR A 222 -6.71 -8.43 12.01
C TYR A 222 -6.69 -8.32 13.54
N GLN A 223 -5.84 -9.11 14.18
CA GLN A 223 -5.69 -9.14 15.64
C GLN A 223 -5.31 -7.76 16.20
N ARG A 224 -4.37 -7.05 15.56
CA ARG A 224 -4.02 -5.68 15.94
C ARG A 224 -5.19 -4.71 15.82
N ARG A 225 -5.96 -4.79 14.72
CA ARG A 225 -7.12 -3.92 14.49
C ARG A 225 -8.26 -4.15 15.49
N THR A 226 -8.35 -5.36 16.02
CA THR A 226 -9.41 -5.77 16.96
C THR A 226 -8.95 -5.85 18.42
N GLY A 227 -7.71 -5.42 18.73
CA GLY A 227 -7.17 -5.42 20.09
C GLY A 227 -6.82 -6.82 20.64
N LEU A 228 -6.70 -7.82 19.75
CA LEU A 228 -6.28 -9.18 20.13
C LEU A 228 -4.75 -9.30 20.15
N VAL A 229 -4.21 -10.34 20.78
CA VAL A 229 -2.78 -10.67 20.75
C VAL A 229 -2.35 -10.93 19.32
N PRO A 230 -1.38 -10.17 18.74
CA PRO A 230 -1.04 -10.24 17.33
C PRO A 230 -0.01 -11.33 17.05
N ASP A 231 -0.36 -12.58 17.36
CA ASP A 231 0.51 -13.76 17.20
C ASP A 231 0.44 -14.42 15.80
N GLY A 232 -0.53 -14.01 14.98
CA GLY A 232 -0.75 -14.57 13.65
C GLY A 232 -1.32 -15.98 13.64
N ILE A 233 -1.92 -16.40 14.75
CA ILE A 233 -2.56 -17.72 14.94
C ILE A 233 -4.09 -17.53 15.05
N THR A 234 -4.85 -18.34 14.34
CA THR A 234 -6.30 -18.35 14.44
C THR A 234 -6.74 -19.36 15.50
N GLY A 235 -6.58 -18.97 16.76
CA GLY A 235 -7.13 -19.71 17.90
C GLY A 235 -8.61 -19.37 18.15
N PRO A 236 -9.24 -19.96 19.19
CA PRO A 236 -10.67 -19.77 19.48
C PRO A 236 -11.09 -18.30 19.59
N ILE A 237 -10.32 -17.48 20.29
CA ILE A 237 -10.60 -16.03 20.46
C ILE A 237 -10.56 -15.30 19.11
N THR A 238 -9.52 -15.52 18.32
CA THR A 238 -9.38 -14.93 16.99
C THR A 238 -10.49 -15.40 16.05
N LEU A 239 -10.83 -16.68 16.10
CA LEU A 239 -11.90 -17.25 15.29
C LEU A 239 -13.26 -16.66 15.66
N SER A 240 -13.59 -16.64 16.95
CA SER A 240 -14.85 -16.06 17.44
C SER A 240 -15.01 -14.59 16.99
N SER A 241 -13.97 -13.82 17.13
CA SER A 241 -13.93 -12.43 16.65
C SER A 241 -14.11 -12.35 15.12
N LEU A 242 -13.48 -13.25 14.37
CA LEU A 242 -13.58 -13.31 12.89
C LEU A 242 -14.97 -13.70 12.39
N ILE A 243 -15.73 -14.51 13.10
CA ILE A 243 -17.06 -14.97 12.67
C ILE A 243 -18.20 -14.15 13.28
N GLY A 244 -17.89 -13.23 14.22
CA GLY A 244 -18.90 -12.44 14.91
C GLY A 244 -19.76 -13.25 15.88
N ALA A 245 -19.31 -14.42 16.34
CA ALA A 245 -19.96 -15.19 17.38
C ALA A 245 -19.49 -14.69 18.76
N ALA A 246 -20.41 -14.48 19.68
CA ALA A 246 -20.08 -14.33 21.11
C ALA A 246 -19.47 -15.66 21.61
N LEU A 247 -18.41 -15.57 22.39
CA LEU A 247 -17.84 -16.71 23.13
C LEU A 247 -18.80 -17.11 24.27
#